data_38c51fd02f51d03d85e0316fcf51bb4a
#
_entry.id   38c51fd02f51d03d85e0316fcf51bb4a
#
_cell.length_a   1.000
_cell.length_b   1.000
_cell.length_c   1.000
_cell.angle_alpha   90.00
_cell.angle_beta   90.00
_cell.angle_gamma   90.00
#
_symmetry.space_group_name_H-M   'P 1'
#
loop_
_entity.id
_entity.type
_entity.pdbx_description
1 polymer ?
#
loop_
_entity_poly.entity_id
_entity_poly.type
_entity_poly.pdbx_seq_one_letter_code
_entity_poly.pdbx_strand_id
1 'polypeptide(L)'
;MEAKKIIITGGATRIGSAIAKSLAGYDVDIVIHFNKSKKSAQQLKMELEEMGTKVYLIKADLSNVNQVKKIVPFAYKKMKGLDCLINNASLFEKDDLENFNDKSFSKHLDINLKAPAFLIKDFKRYVRNKEANIINIIDQRVKKLTPFFFSYTLSKAALATLTTTTAMKLAPNIRVNGISPGPTLKNKRQSE
;
A
#
# COMPACT_ATOMS: atom_id res chain seq x y z
N MET A 1 -15.25 -4.62 -21.68
CA MET A 1 -13.80 -4.36 -21.38
C MET A 1 -13.35 -5.39 -20.35
N GLU A 2 -12.08 -5.77 -20.35
CA GLU A 2 -11.55 -6.69 -19.35
C GLU A 2 -11.39 -5.95 -18.00
N ALA A 3 -11.77 -6.61 -16.88
CA ALA A 3 -11.70 -6.04 -15.53
C ALA A 3 -10.29 -5.53 -15.19
N LYS A 4 -10.17 -4.36 -14.56
CA LYS A 4 -8.89 -3.82 -14.09
C LYS A 4 -8.38 -4.61 -12.88
N LYS A 5 -7.08 -4.91 -12.83
CA LYS A 5 -6.43 -5.82 -11.89
C LYS A 5 -5.58 -5.05 -10.91
N ILE A 6 -6.03 -5.00 -9.64
CA ILE A 6 -5.52 -4.08 -8.63
C ILE A 6 -4.95 -4.82 -7.43
N ILE A 7 -3.78 -4.39 -6.96
CA ILE A 7 -3.19 -4.84 -5.69
C ILE A 7 -3.33 -3.71 -4.66
N ILE A 8 -3.86 -4.01 -3.46
CA ILE A 8 -3.95 -3.05 -2.36
C ILE A 8 -3.21 -3.62 -1.14
N THR A 9 -2.09 -3.00 -0.75
CA THR A 9 -1.41 -3.39 0.47
C THR A 9 -2.10 -2.79 1.70
N GLY A 10 -2.23 -3.58 2.79
CA GLY A 10 -3.01 -3.16 3.96
C GLY A 10 -4.47 -2.88 3.64
N GLY A 11 -5.02 -3.56 2.62
CA GLY A 11 -6.36 -3.33 2.10
C GLY A 11 -7.50 -3.80 3.01
N ALA A 12 -7.21 -4.53 4.10
CA ALA A 12 -8.25 -5.15 4.93
C ALA A 12 -8.95 -4.20 5.91
N THR A 13 -8.42 -3.01 6.18
CA THR A 13 -8.94 -2.11 7.21
C THR A 13 -8.76 -0.63 6.84
N ARG A 14 -9.55 0.23 7.46
CA ARG A 14 -9.43 1.71 7.38
C ARG A 14 -9.37 2.21 5.93
N ILE A 15 -8.37 3.05 5.60
CA ILE A 15 -8.20 3.67 4.28
C ILE A 15 -8.15 2.58 3.19
N GLY A 16 -7.40 1.49 3.42
CA GLY A 16 -7.30 0.42 2.44
C GLY A 16 -8.62 -0.26 2.14
N SER A 17 -9.46 -0.52 3.15
CA SER A 17 -10.79 -1.09 2.94
C SER A 17 -11.76 -0.10 2.30
N ALA A 18 -11.67 1.18 2.64
CA ALA A 18 -12.46 2.23 1.99
C ALA A 18 -12.12 2.35 0.49
N ILE A 19 -10.83 2.30 0.15
CA ILE A 19 -10.40 2.27 -1.25
C ILE A 19 -10.95 1.03 -1.97
N ALA A 20 -10.84 -0.15 -1.36
CA ALA A 20 -11.33 -1.39 -1.96
C ALA A 20 -12.85 -1.34 -2.21
N LYS A 21 -13.63 -0.85 -1.25
CA LYS A 21 -15.08 -0.66 -1.37
C LYS A 21 -15.46 0.35 -2.46
N SER A 22 -14.75 1.47 -2.53
CA SER A 22 -14.98 2.47 -3.57
C SER A 22 -14.68 1.95 -4.97
N LEU A 23 -13.69 1.06 -5.12
CA LEU A 23 -13.34 0.46 -6.40
C LEU A 23 -14.27 -0.68 -6.82
N ALA A 24 -14.90 -1.37 -5.88
CA ALA A 24 -15.79 -2.49 -6.16
C ALA A 24 -17.05 -2.11 -6.97
N GLY A 25 -17.40 -0.82 -7.03
CA GLY A 25 -18.47 -0.32 -7.92
C GLY A 25 -18.08 -0.29 -9.40
N TYR A 26 -16.84 -0.64 -9.74
CA TYR A 26 -16.33 -0.67 -11.12
C TYR A 26 -15.93 -2.09 -11.51
N ASP A 27 -15.70 -2.33 -12.80
CA ASP A 27 -15.22 -3.63 -13.30
C ASP A 27 -13.74 -3.83 -12.91
N VAL A 28 -13.52 -4.45 -11.73
CA VAL A 28 -12.19 -4.68 -11.14
C VAL A 28 -12.05 -6.04 -10.48
N ASP A 29 -10.86 -6.62 -10.57
CA ASP A 29 -10.41 -7.74 -9.75
C ASP A 29 -9.39 -7.22 -8.72
N ILE A 30 -9.50 -7.60 -7.45
CA ILE A 30 -8.67 -7.03 -6.39
C ILE A 30 -7.90 -8.10 -5.61
N VAL A 31 -6.59 -7.92 -5.45
CA VAL A 31 -5.80 -8.61 -4.44
C VAL A 31 -5.68 -7.71 -3.21
N ILE A 32 -6.19 -8.17 -2.07
CA ILE A 32 -6.07 -7.53 -0.77
C ILE A 32 -4.94 -8.19 0.01
N HIS A 33 -3.87 -7.43 0.26
CA HIS A 33 -2.82 -7.84 1.19
C HIS A 33 -3.18 -7.42 2.62
N PHE A 34 -2.90 -8.31 3.58
CA PHE A 34 -3.03 -8.07 5.02
C PHE A 34 -1.89 -8.77 5.79
N ASN A 35 -1.60 -8.32 7.03
CA ASN A 35 -0.67 -9.01 7.93
C ASN A 35 -1.44 -9.73 9.06
N LYS A 36 -1.98 -9.00 10.02
CA LYS A 36 -2.64 -9.55 11.22
C LYS A 36 -4.18 -9.57 11.12
N SER A 37 -4.77 -8.75 10.25
CA SER A 37 -6.22 -8.51 10.16
C SER A 37 -6.96 -9.57 9.32
N LYS A 38 -6.76 -10.88 9.61
CA LYS A 38 -7.36 -11.96 8.82
C LYS A 38 -8.89 -11.90 8.79
N LYS A 39 -9.52 -11.73 9.96
CA LYS A 39 -11.00 -11.67 10.07
C LYS A 39 -11.56 -10.51 9.23
N SER A 40 -10.97 -9.30 9.37
CA SER A 40 -11.40 -8.13 8.57
C SER A 40 -11.17 -8.33 7.07
N ALA A 41 -10.08 -8.99 6.68
CA ALA A 41 -9.82 -9.29 5.27
C ALA A 41 -10.86 -10.26 4.69
N GLN A 42 -11.24 -11.28 5.45
CA GLN A 42 -12.28 -12.24 5.04
C GLN A 42 -13.66 -11.59 4.93
N GLN A 43 -14.04 -10.78 5.92
CA GLN A 43 -15.30 -10.05 5.90
C GLN A 43 -15.36 -9.09 4.71
N LEU A 44 -14.32 -8.29 4.50
CA LEU A 44 -14.25 -7.38 3.36
C LEU A 44 -14.33 -8.13 2.02
N LYS A 45 -13.65 -9.29 1.91
CA LYS A 45 -13.74 -10.12 0.72
C LYS A 45 -15.19 -10.50 0.41
N MET A 46 -15.94 -10.98 1.40
CA MET A 46 -17.36 -11.35 1.22
C MET A 46 -18.18 -10.16 0.74
N GLU A 47 -18.06 -9.01 1.42
CA GLU A 47 -18.77 -7.78 1.04
C GLU A 47 -18.48 -7.33 -0.42
N LEU A 48 -17.23 -7.43 -0.85
CA LEU A 48 -16.87 -7.03 -2.22
C LEU A 48 -17.31 -8.06 -3.27
N GLU A 49 -17.30 -9.34 -2.91
CA GLU A 49 -17.79 -10.40 -3.81
C GLU A 49 -19.31 -10.35 -3.99
N GLU A 50 -20.06 -9.94 -2.98
CA GLU A 50 -21.50 -9.63 -3.10
C GLU A 50 -21.77 -8.45 -4.06
N MET A 51 -20.81 -7.53 -4.21
CA MET A 51 -20.86 -6.44 -5.19
C MET A 51 -20.37 -6.86 -6.60
N GLY A 52 -20.05 -8.15 -6.80
CA GLY A 52 -19.59 -8.69 -8.08
C GLY A 52 -18.09 -8.60 -8.35
N THR A 53 -17.29 -8.11 -7.40
CA THR A 53 -15.82 -7.98 -7.54
C THR A 53 -15.14 -9.29 -7.18
N LYS A 54 -14.22 -9.79 -8.02
CA LYS A 54 -13.39 -10.93 -7.65
C LYS A 54 -12.26 -10.50 -6.71
N VAL A 55 -12.21 -11.12 -5.52
CA VAL A 55 -11.27 -10.74 -4.47
C VAL A 55 -10.37 -11.90 -4.06
N TYR A 56 -9.08 -11.66 -4.04
CA TYR A 56 -8.08 -12.62 -3.58
C TYR A 56 -7.34 -12.05 -2.36
N LEU A 57 -7.09 -12.90 -1.37
CA LEU A 57 -6.42 -12.52 -0.14
C LEU A 57 -5.00 -13.06 -0.11
N ILE A 58 -4.03 -12.22 0.30
CA ILE A 58 -2.66 -12.64 0.57
C ILE A 58 -2.19 -12.12 1.93
N LYS A 59 -1.72 -13.04 2.77
CA LYS A 59 -1.07 -12.70 4.04
C LYS A 59 0.44 -12.55 3.81
N ALA A 60 1.00 -11.42 4.26
CA ALA A 60 2.45 -11.21 4.29
C ALA A 60 2.83 -10.22 5.40
N ASP A 61 4.03 -10.34 5.94
CA ASP A 61 4.65 -9.32 6.79
C ASP A 61 5.56 -8.45 5.91
N LEU A 62 5.24 -7.18 5.78
CA LEU A 62 6.00 -6.25 4.94
C LEU A 62 7.37 -5.88 5.52
N SER A 63 7.65 -6.18 6.78
CA SER A 63 9.01 -6.09 7.32
C SER A 63 9.92 -7.23 6.83
N ASN A 64 9.33 -8.28 6.25
CA ASN A 64 10.07 -9.43 5.72
C ASN A 64 10.09 -9.40 4.18
N VAL A 65 11.23 -9.05 3.60
CA VAL A 65 11.39 -8.91 2.15
C VAL A 65 11.05 -10.19 1.37
N ASN A 66 11.29 -11.37 1.95
CA ASN A 66 10.97 -12.64 1.30
C ASN A 66 9.45 -12.87 1.22
N GLN A 67 8.68 -12.31 2.15
CA GLN A 67 7.22 -12.32 2.08
C GLN A 67 6.71 -11.24 1.10
N VAL A 68 7.31 -10.06 1.09
CA VAL A 68 6.98 -8.98 0.14
C VAL A 68 7.09 -9.46 -1.30
N LYS A 69 8.18 -10.16 -1.65
CA LYS A 69 8.42 -10.70 -2.99
C LYS A 69 7.39 -11.73 -3.47
N LYS A 70 6.53 -12.25 -2.59
CA LYS A 70 5.46 -13.20 -2.97
C LYS A 70 4.18 -12.50 -3.42
N ILE A 71 3.99 -11.22 -3.08
CA ILE A 71 2.71 -10.52 -3.29
C ILE A 71 2.40 -10.34 -4.77
N VAL A 72 3.32 -9.74 -5.52
CA VAL A 72 3.11 -9.45 -6.94
C VAL A 72 2.99 -10.73 -7.79
N PRO A 73 3.86 -11.75 -7.64
CA PRO A 73 3.70 -13.03 -8.34
C PRO A 73 2.37 -13.72 -8.04
N PHE A 74 1.93 -13.71 -6.77
CA PHE A 74 0.63 -14.26 -6.39
C PHE A 74 -0.51 -13.53 -7.11
N ALA A 75 -0.50 -12.20 -7.09
CA ALA A 75 -1.52 -11.38 -7.72
C ALA A 75 -1.60 -11.64 -9.23
N TYR A 76 -0.46 -11.65 -9.90
CA TYR A 76 -0.39 -11.95 -11.32
C TYR A 76 -0.92 -13.35 -11.66
N LYS A 77 -0.55 -14.36 -10.87
CA LYS A 77 -1.06 -15.74 -11.05
C LYS A 77 -2.57 -15.82 -10.91
N LYS A 78 -3.16 -15.08 -9.96
CA LYS A 78 -4.61 -15.09 -9.69
C LYS A 78 -5.42 -14.32 -10.72
N MET A 79 -4.96 -13.12 -11.09
CA MET A 79 -5.72 -12.20 -11.95
C MET A 79 -5.30 -12.26 -13.44
N LYS A 80 -4.22 -12.98 -13.78
CA LYS A 80 -3.69 -13.09 -15.14
C LYS A 80 -3.26 -11.75 -15.78
N GLY A 81 -2.94 -10.76 -14.95
CA GLY A 81 -2.51 -9.44 -15.35
C GLY A 81 -2.42 -8.50 -14.16
N LEU A 82 -1.92 -7.29 -14.37
CA LEU A 82 -1.82 -6.23 -13.37
C LEU A 82 -1.98 -4.87 -14.04
N ASP A 83 -2.81 -3.99 -13.47
CA ASP A 83 -3.06 -2.62 -13.96
C ASP A 83 -2.73 -1.57 -12.90
N CYS A 84 -2.91 -1.89 -11.60
CA CYS A 84 -2.67 -0.93 -10.53
C CYS A 84 -2.05 -1.58 -9.29
N LEU A 85 -1.09 -0.86 -8.68
CA LEU A 85 -0.53 -1.16 -7.36
C LEU A 85 -0.79 0.00 -6.41
N ILE A 86 -1.49 -0.25 -5.30
CA ILE A 86 -1.74 0.74 -4.25
C ILE A 86 -0.94 0.35 -3.01
N ASN A 87 0.15 1.06 -2.77
CA ASN A 87 0.97 0.96 -1.57
C ASN A 87 0.32 1.77 -0.44
N ASN A 88 -0.63 1.14 0.26
CA ASN A 88 -1.38 1.76 1.35
C ASN A 88 -0.94 1.27 2.74
N ALA A 89 -0.40 0.06 2.86
CA ALA A 89 0.07 -0.44 4.16
C ALA A 89 1.09 0.50 4.80
N SER A 90 0.95 0.74 6.09
CA SER A 90 1.83 1.62 6.83
C SER A 90 1.93 1.22 8.30
N LEU A 91 3.12 1.33 8.87
CA LEU A 91 3.34 1.38 10.31
C LEU A 91 3.28 2.84 10.74
N PHE A 92 2.57 3.13 11.82
CA PHE A 92 2.43 4.45 12.41
C PHE A 92 2.51 4.32 13.94
N GLU A 93 3.70 4.36 14.47
CA GLU A 93 3.97 4.32 15.92
C GLU A 93 4.60 5.64 16.36
N LYS A 94 4.29 6.08 17.60
CA LYS A 94 4.81 7.33 18.16
C LYS A 94 6.23 7.09 18.66
N ASP A 95 7.15 7.91 18.22
CA ASP A 95 8.50 8.07 18.73
C ASP A 95 8.96 9.52 18.53
N ASP A 96 10.14 9.86 19.04
CA ASP A 96 10.81 11.14 18.87
C ASP A 96 12.33 10.92 18.91
N LEU A 97 13.11 12.00 18.80
CA LEU A 97 14.56 11.96 18.79
C LEU A 97 15.17 11.32 20.06
N GLU A 98 14.49 11.43 21.21
CA GLU A 98 15.03 10.97 22.50
C GLU A 98 14.73 9.47 22.74
N ASN A 99 13.64 8.95 22.20
CA ASN A 99 13.15 7.61 22.53
C ASN A 99 13.07 6.62 21.34
N PHE A 100 13.40 7.03 20.11
CA PHE A 100 13.48 6.07 19.01
C PHE A 100 14.60 5.05 19.24
N ASN A 101 14.42 3.86 18.72
CA ASN A 101 15.41 2.80 18.77
C ASN A 101 15.54 2.10 17.42
N ASP A 102 16.64 1.36 17.26
CA ASP A 102 16.93 0.66 15.98
C ASP A 102 15.78 -0.21 15.50
N LYS A 103 15.14 -0.97 16.39
CA LYS A 103 14.03 -1.86 16.04
C LYS A 103 12.81 -1.11 15.51
N SER A 104 12.41 -0.01 16.17
CA SER A 104 11.27 0.81 15.75
C SER A 104 11.60 1.53 14.45
N PHE A 105 12.78 2.14 14.36
CA PHE A 105 13.24 2.86 13.18
C PHE A 105 13.32 1.96 11.95
N SER A 106 14.05 0.84 12.06
CA SER A 106 14.18 -0.14 10.98
C SER A 106 12.82 -0.66 10.51
N LYS A 107 11.90 -0.95 11.44
CA LYS A 107 10.57 -1.45 11.10
C LYS A 107 9.72 -0.43 10.34
N HIS A 108 9.82 0.88 10.67
CA HIS A 108 9.17 1.92 9.89
C HIS A 108 9.73 2.00 8.47
N LEU A 109 11.06 1.96 8.33
CA LEU A 109 11.70 1.96 7.00
C LEU A 109 11.37 0.71 6.19
N ASP A 110 11.38 -0.46 6.82
CA ASP A 110 11.07 -1.72 6.13
C ASP A 110 9.65 -1.73 5.58
N ILE A 111 8.65 -1.33 6.39
CA ILE A 111 7.24 -1.41 6.00
C ILE A 111 6.84 -0.24 5.09
N ASN A 112 7.25 0.99 5.43
CA ASN A 112 6.74 2.20 4.77
C ASN A 112 7.55 2.61 3.53
N LEU A 113 8.78 2.12 3.38
CA LEU A 113 9.69 2.49 2.28
C LEU A 113 10.19 1.27 1.49
N LYS A 114 10.89 0.35 2.16
CA LYS A 114 11.54 -0.78 1.51
C LYS A 114 10.54 -1.73 0.85
N ALA A 115 9.44 -2.07 1.53
CA ALA A 115 8.40 -2.89 0.95
C ALA A 115 7.77 -2.26 -0.30
N PRO A 116 7.31 -0.99 -0.30
CA PRO A 116 6.89 -0.29 -1.52
C PRO A 116 7.93 -0.34 -2.64
N ALA A 117 9.21 -0.10 -2.35
CA ALA A 117 10.26 -0.13 -3.36
C ALA A 117 10.38 -1.51 -4.05
N PHE A 118 10.37 -2.60 -3.27
CA PHE A 118 10.38 -3.96 -3.82
C PHE A 118 9.09 -4.31 -4.57
N LEU A 119 7.93 -3.89 -4.07
CA LEU A 119 6.66 -4.09 -4.76
C LEU A 119 6.61 -3.36 -6.10
N ILE A 120 7.08 -2.12 -6.18
CA ILE A 120 7.20 -1.35 -7.42
C ILE A 120 8.13 -2.06 -8.41
N LYS A 121 9.30 -2.50 -7.94
CA LYS A 121 10.27 -3.26 -8.75
C LYS A 121 9.65 -4.52 -9.36
N ASP A 122 8.97 -5.31 -8.54
CA ASP A 122 8.35 -6.55 -9.01
C ASP A 122 7.13 -6.25 -9.89
N PHE A 123 6.29 -5.28 -9.53
CA PHE A 123 5.14 -4.86 -10.35
C PHE A 123 5.57 -4.48 -11.77
N LYS A 124 6.61 -3.65 -11.92
CA LYS A 124 7.17 -3.28 -13.22
C LYS A 124 7.58 -4.50 -14.06
N ARG A 125 8.16 -5.53 -13.43
CA ARG A 125 8.56 -6.76 -14.14
C ARG A 125 7.37 -7.53 -14.71
N TYR A 126 6.23 -7.53 -14.02
CA TYR A 126 5.02 -8.25 -14.44
C TYR A 126 4.14 -7.45 -15.39
N VAL A 127 4.10 -6.12 -15.27
CA VAL A 127 3.37 -5.25 -16.20
C VAL A 127 4.08 -5.16 -17.57
N ARG A 128 5.40 -5.30 -17.57
CA ARG A 128 6.25 -5.18 -18.79
C ARG A 128 6.05 -3.82 -19.48
N ASN A 129 5.49 -3.81 -20.72
CA ASN A 129 5.30 -2.61 -21.54
C ASN A 129 3.84 -2.13 -21.60
N LYS A 130 2.97 -2.65 -20.73
CA LYS A 130 1.57 -2.18 -20.64
C LYS A 130 1.47 -0.89 -19.85
N GLU A 131 0.46 -0.11 -20.14
CA GLU A 131 0.08 1.03 -19.31
C GLU A 131 -0.41 0.56 -17.94
N ALA A 132 0.09 1.19 -16.88
CA ALA A 132 -0.27 0.86 -15.52
C ALA A 132 -0.16 2.07 -14.59
N ASN A 133 -0.66 1.90 -13.37
CA ASN A 133 -0.63 2.96 -12.37
C ASN A 133 -0.10 2.44 -11.03
N ILE A 134 0.69 3.25 -10.35
CA ILE A 134 1.16 3.01 -8.99
C ILE A 134 0.74 4.20 -8.13
N ILE A 135 0.12 3.91 -6.99
CA ILE A 135 -0.31 4.93 -6.02
C ILE A 135 0.35 4.63 -4.69
N ASN A 136 1.13 5.57 -4.19
CA ASN A 136 1.73 5.51 -2.87
C ASN A 136 0.95 6.39 -1.89
N ILE A 137 0.41 5.80 -0.81
CA ILE A 137 -0.24 6.57 0.26
C ILE A 137 0.86 7.12 1.17
N ILE A 138 1.12 8.42 1.02
CA ILE A 138 2.12 9.17 1.77
C ILE A 138 1.50 9.64 3.10
N ASP A 139 1.69 10.89 3.48
CA ASP A 139 1.06 11.55 4.63
C ASP A 139 1.30 13.06 4.52
N GLN A 140 0.39 13.87 5.08
CA GLN A 140 0.57 15.32 5.17
C GLN A 140 1.83 15.74 5.96
N ARG A 141 2.31 14.87 6.89
CA ARG A 141 3.50 15.12 7.70
C ARG A 141 4.78 15.33 6.90
N VAL A 142 4.84 14.92 5.65
CA VAL A 142 6.00 15.23 4.79
C VAL A 142 6.12 16.73 4.49
N LYS A 143 5.03 17.50 4.65
CA LYS A 143 5.00 18.97 4.50
C LYS A 143 4.77 19.71 5.81
N LYS A 144 4.07 19.08 6.77
CA LYS A 144 3.77 19.65 8.10
C LYS A 144 4.52 18.84 9.16
N LEU A 145 5.80 19.14 9.33
CA LEU A 145 6.67 18.44 10.27
C LEU A 145 6.28 18.68 11.72
N THR A 146 6.50 17.70 12.57
CA THR A 146 6.37 17.78 14.03
C THR A 146 7.55 17.06 14.67
N PRO A 147 7.91 17.37 15.93
CA PRO A 147 8.99 16.67 16.63
C PRO A 147 8.64 15.21 16.97
N PHE A 148 7.38 14.84 16.88
CA PHE A 148 6.89 13.49 17.16
C PHE A 148 6.71 12.66 15.88
N PHE A 149 6.64 11.34 16.04
CA PHE A 149 6.56 10.38 14.94
C PHE A 149 7.79 10.46 14.03
N PHE A 150 8.96 10.52 14.65
CA PHE A 150 10.24 10.75 14.00
C PHE A 150 10.52 9.70 12.91
N SER A 151 10.58 8.42 13.28
CA SER A 151 10.84 7.32 12.33
C SER A 151 9.78 7.22 11.24
N TYR A 152 8.50 7.43 11.62
CA TYR A 152 7.40 7.44 10.65
C TYR A 152 7.56 8.56 9.64
N THR A 153 7.79 9.79 10.10
CA THR A 153 7.91 10.96 9.22
C THR A 153 9.06 10.80 8.23
N LEU A 154 10.22 10.34 8.70
CA LEU A 154 11.37 10.05 7.83
C LEU A 154 11.04 8.99 6.78
N SER A 155 10.36 7.91 7.18
CA SER A 155 9.96 6.85 6.25
C SER A 155 8.98 7.35 5.18
N LYS A 156 8.05 8.25 5.52
CA LYS A 156 7.09 8.84 4.58
C LYS A 156 7.71 9.90 3.68
N ALA A 157 8.65 10.69 4.19
CA ALA A 157 9.44 11.62 3.36
C ALA A 157 10.26 10.86 2.32
N ALA A 158 10.92 9.78 2.72
CA ALA A 158 11.63 8.90 1.80
C ALA A 158 10.69 8.23 0.77
N LEU A 159 9.46 7.83 1.17
CA LEU A 159 8.46 7.31 0.24
C LEU A 159 8.00 8.37 -0.78
N ALA A 160 7.90 9.64 -0.38
CA ALA A 160 7.60 10.74 -1.32
C ALA A 160 8.71 10.89 -2.36
N THR A 161 9.97 10.86 -1.94
CA THR A 161 11.13 10.88 -2.85
C THR A 161 11.15 9.65 -3.77
N LEU A 162 10.91 8.45 -3.22
CA LEU A 162 10.77 7.22 -4.01
C LEU A 162 9.69 7.36 -5.08
N THR A 163 8.55 7.98 -4.76
CA THR A 163 7.44 8.19 -5.68
C THR A 163 7.89 9.04 -6.88
N THR A 164 8.53 10.17 -6.64
CA THR A 164 9.03 11.06 -7.69
C THR A 164 10.10 10.37 -8.55
N THR A 165 11.08 9.75 -7.91
CA THR A 165 12.19 9.07 -8.62
C THR A 165 11.69 7.92 -9.50
N THR A 166 10.74 7.14 -9.00
CA THR A 166 10.16 6.04 -9.78
C THR A 166 9.23 6.55 -10.88
N ALA A 167 8.51 7.64 -10.68
CA ALA A 167 7.72 8.28 -11.73
C ALA A 167 8.59 8.70 -12.92
N MET A 168 9.71 9.36 -12.64
CA MET A 168 10.68 9.76 -13.69
C MET A 168 11.22 8.56 -14.48
N LYS A 169 11.49 7.44 -13.80
CA LYS A 169 12.06 6.24 -14.42
C LYS A 169 11.06 5.42 -15.23
N LEU A 170 9.79 5.41 -14.81
CA LEU A 170 8.76 4.50 -15.34
C LEU A 170 7.84 5.15 -16.37
N ALA A 171 7.91 6.48 -16.51
CA ALA A 171 7.20 7.22 -17.57
C ALA A 171 7.68 6.77 -18.95
N PRO A 172 6.83 6.84 -20.00
CA PRO A 172 5.41 7.21 -19.95
C PRO A 172 4.46 6.06 -19.57
N ASN A 173 4.93 4.82 -19.60
CA ASN A 173 4.07 3.63 -19.56
C ASN A 173 3.44 3.38 -18.18
N ILE A 174 4.18 3.63 -17.10
CA ILE A 174 3.66 3.45 -15.75
C ILE A 174 3.66 4.79 -15.03
N ARG A 175 2.47 5.29 -14.72
CA ARG A 175 2.32 6.49 -13.91
C ARG A 175 2.51 6.15 -12.43
N VAL A 176 3.27 6.97 -11.71
CA VAL A 176 3.49 6.78 -10.27
C VAL A 176 3.11 8.08 -9.56
N ASN A 177 2.12 8.00 -8.68
CA ASN A 177 1.58 9.14 -7.96
C ASN A 177 1.58 8.92 -6.45
N GLY A 178 1.67 10.00 -5.69
CA GLY A 178 1.54 10.02 -4.25
C GLY A 178 0.26 10.72 -3.81
N ILE A 179 -0.44 10.13 -2.84
CA ILE A 179 -1.56 10.77 -2.16
C ILE A 179 -1.14 11.04 -0.72
N SER A 180 -1.28 12.27 -0.27
CA SER A 180 -0.95 12.70 1.09
C SER A 180 -2.23 13.00 1.89
N PRO A 181 -2.88 11.99 2.47
CA PRO A 181 -4.09 12.21 3.25
C PRO A 181 -3.80 13.06 4.50
N GLY A 182 -4.75 13.92 4.85
CA GLY A 182 -4.85 14.48 6.17
C GLY A 182 -5.58 13.53 7.14
N PRO A 183 -6.12 14.03 8.26
CA PRO A 183 -7.02 13.28 9.13
C PRO A 183 -8.29 12.90 8.37
N THR A 184 -8.43 11.64 7.99
CA THR A 184 -9.54 11.15 7.16
C THR A 184 -10.49 10.25 7.97
N LEU A 185 -9.99 9.14 8.51
CA LEU A 185 -10.77 8.19 9.28
C LEU A 185 -10.27 8.17 10.72
N LYS A 186 -11.19 8.20 11.69
CA LYS A 186 -10.84 8.06 13.12
C LYS A 186 -9.92 6.86 13.34
N ASN A 187 -8.89 7.04 14.13
CA ASN A 187 -8.01 5.97 14.59
C ASN A 187 -8.10 5.85 16.11
N LYS A 188 -7.62 4.74 16.67
CA LYS A 188 -7.64 4.48 18.12
C LYS A 188 -6.94 5.54 18.98
N ARG A 189 -6.23 6.49 18.38
CA ARG A 189 -5.48 7.58 19.05
C ARG A 189 -6.13 8.95 18.86
N GLN A 190 -7.18 9.04 18.06
CA GLN A 190 -8.05 10.20 17.93
C GLN A 190 -9.26 9.96 18.83
N SER A 191 -9.03 9.82 20.13
CA SER A 191 -10.11 9.98 21.12
C SER A 191 -10.51 11.43 21.14
N GLU A 192 -11.76 11.68 20.99
CA GLU A 192 -12.63 12.83 21.27
C GLU A 192 -11.99 14.20 21.45
#